data_edcfbfa7f4e88be69bdf8104316f3a66
#
_entry.id   edcfbfa7f4e88be69bdf8104316f3a66
#
_cell.length_a   1.000
_cell.length_b   1.000
_cell.length_c   1.000
_cell.angle_alpha   90.00
_cell.angle_beta   90.00
_cell.angle_gamma   90.00
#
_symmetry.space_group_name_H-M   'P 1'
#
loop_
_entity.id
_entity.type
_entity.pdbx_description
1 polymer ?
#
loop_
_entity_poly.entity_id
_entity_poly.type
_entity_poly.pdbx_seq_one_letter_code
_entity_poly.pdbx_strand_id
1 'polypeptide(L)'
;MTEEQKTFADQKRKTVETAEFTEDGRYKRKVRSFVLRTGRLSDFQKNMMNDHWADLGLDYQNAPFDFATIYGNTNPVILEIGFGMGKSLVDMAEANPDKNYLGIEVHTPGVGACIAYAVEKGVKNLRVICHDATEILRDCVKDGELGGLQLFFPDPWHKTKHHKRRIVQPHFVEQIVQKLQPNGFIHMATDWENYAEQMLEVLSANENLVNTAEQDYIPRPDFRPLTKFEARGHRLGHGVWDLYFKKK
;
A
#
# COMPACT_ATOMS: atom_id res chain seq x y z
N MET A 1 -1.87 11.66 -30.98
CA MET A 1 -0.69 10.96 -30.41
C MET A 1 -0.72 9.54 -30.93
N THR A 2 0.23 9.17 -31.72
CA THR A 2 0.41 7.80 -32.20
C THR A 2 0.82 6.90 -31.03
N GLU A 3 0.60 5.58 -31.11
CA GLU A 3 0.95 4.63 -30.04
C GLU A 3 2.46 4.67 -29.66
N GLU A 4 3.32 5.03 -30.58
CA GLU A 4 4.78 5.18 -30.40
C GLU A 4 5.20 6.35 -29.49
N GLN A 5 4.28 7.28 -29.14
CA GLN A 5 4.59 8.44 -28.28
C GLN A 5 4.17 8.25 -26.81
N LYS A 6 3.67 7.07 -26.44
CA LYS A 6 3.31 6.79 -25.04
C LYS A 6 4.56 6.47 -24.24
N THR A 7 4.84 7.29 -23.22
CA THR A 7 5.95 7.03 -22.29
C THR A 7 5.65 5.79 -21.44
N PHE A 8 6.69 5.16 -20.87
CA PHE A 8 6.57 4.07 -19.88
C PHE A 8 5.56 4.40 -18.76
N ALA A 9 5.60 5.62 -18.22
CA ALA A 9 4.68 6.11 -17.21
C ALA A 9 3.21 6.14 -17.68
N ASP A 10 2.96 6.44 -18.96
CA ASP A 10 1.60 6.41 -19.55
C ASP A 10 1.09 4.97 -19.74
N GLN A 11 1.99 4.02 -19.99
CA GLN A 11 1.66 2.59 -20.04
C GLN A 11 1.26 2.07 -18.66
N LYS A 12 2.02 2.39 -17.60
CA LYS A 12 1.73 1.99 -16.21
C LYS A 12 0.37 2.47 -15.73
N ARG A 13 -0.07 3.64 -16.15
CA ARG A 13 -1.40 4.17 -15.81
C ARG A 13 -2.56 3.31 -16.28
N LYS A 14 -2.37 2.45 -17.28
CA LYS A 14 -3.41 1.59 -17.87
C LYS A 14 -3.43 0.19 -17.30
N THR A 15 -2.39 -0.22 -16.61
CA THR A 15 -2.15 -1.60 -16.18
C THR A 15 -2.19 -1.80 -14.68
N VAL A 16 -2.94 -0.94 -13.95
CA VAL A 16 -3.02 -1.03 -12.47
C VAL A 16 -3.84 -2.20 -11.95
N GLU A 17 -4.47 -2.96 -12.82
CA GLU A 17 -5.21 -4.18 -12.50
C GLU A 17 -5.27 -5.13 -13.68
N THR A 18 -5.44 -6.41 -13.40
CA THR A 18 -5.64 -7.44 -14.43
C THR A 18 -7.11 -7.48 -14.87
N ALA A 19 -7.35 -7.48 -16.19
CA ALA A 19 -8.70 -7.63 -16.74
C ALA A 19 -9.21 -9.06 -16.49
N GLU A 20 -10.39 -9.18 -15.88
CA GLU A 20 -11.09 -10.47 -15.73
C GLU A 20 -12.32 -10.52 -16.64
N PHE A 21 -12.58 -11.72 -17.16
CA PHE A 21 -13.74 -11.99 -18.00
C PHE A 21 -14.56 -13.13 -17.38
N THR A 22 -15.87 -13.11 -17.62
CA THR A 22 -16.78 -14.20 -17.30
C THR A 22 -16.58 -15.36 -18.30
N GLU A 23 -17.10 -16.55 -18.00
CA GLU A 23 -17.01 -17.72 -18.89
C GLU A 23 -17.59 -17.46 -20.29
N ASP A 24 -18.57 -16.55 -20.38
CA ASP A 24 -19.19 -16.09 -21.64
C ASP A 24 -18.42 -14.93 -22.32
N GLY A 25 -17.21 -14.61 -21.83
CA GLY A 25 -16.31 -13.60 -22.43
C GLY A 25 -16.65 -12.14 -22.11
N ARG A 26 -17.56 -11.86 -21.19
CA ARG A 26 -17.90 -10.50 -20.79
C ARG A 26 -16.95 -9.96 -19.74
N TYR A 27 -16.59 -8.69 -19.83
CA TYR A 27 -15.75 -8.02 -18.81
C TYR A 27 -16.42 -8.06 -17.44
N LYS A 28 -15.73 -8.63 -16.44
CA LYS A 28 -16.20 -8.70 -15.06
C LYS A 28 -15.86 -7.42 -14.32
N ARG A 29 -16.88 -6.65 -13.95
CA ARG A 29 -16.69 -5.46 -13.13
C ARG A 29 -16.36 -5.84 -11.70
N LYS A 30 -15.12 -5.55 -11.27
CA LYS A 30 -14.69 -5.71 -9.87
C LYS A 30 -15.24 -4.58 -8.99
N VAL A 31 -15.52 -4.90 -7.72
CA VAL A 31 -15.74 -3.86 -6.69
C VAL A 31 -14.36 -3.39 -6.25
N ARG A 32 -13.95 -2.21 -6.71
CA ARG A 32 -12.63 -1.65 -6.39
C ARG A 32 -12.66 -0.89 -5.06
N SER A 33 -11.63 -1.05 -4.27
CA SER A 33 -11.38 -0.29 -3.04
C SER A 33 -10.86 1.13 -3.30
N PHE A 34 -10.50 1.44 -4.53
CA PHE A 34 -9.94 2.71 -4.96
C PHE A 34 -10.70 3.34 -6.14
N VAL A 35 -10.44 4.61 -6.39
CA VAL A 35 -10.87 5.32 -7.60
C VAL A 35 -9.63 5.67 -8.40
N LEU A 36 -9.54 5.21 -9.64
CA LEU A 36 -8.50 5.66 -10.56
C LEU A 36 -8.73 7.14 -10.89
N ARG A 37 -8.06 8.01 -10.14
CA ARG A 37 -8.04 9.43 -10.45
C ARG A 37 -7.05 9.66 -11.58
N THR A 38 -7.52 10.22 -12.67
CA THR A 38 -6.70 10.59 -13.82
C THR A 38 -5.90 11.87 -13.54
N GLY A 39 -5.07 11.87 -12.48
CA GLY A 39 -4.14 12.96 -12.21
C GLY A 39 -3.18 13.16 -13.39
N ARG A 40 -2.84 14.41 -13.72
CA ARG A 40 -1.82 14.69 -14.72
C ARG A 40 -0.44 14.44 -14.10
N LEU A 41 0.34 13.54 -14.69
CA LEU A 41 1.76 13.42 -14.38
C LEU A 41 2.48 14.68 -14.86
N SER A 42 3.28 15.29 -13.98
CA SER A 42 4.24 16.31 -14.43
C SER A 42 5.37 15.64 -15.24
N ASP A 43 6.03 16.41 -16.08
CA ASP A 43 7.16 15.88 -16.87
C ASP A 43 8.29 15.42 -15.93
N PHE A 44 8.50 16.11 -14.81
CA PHE A 44 9.44 15.68 -13.77
C PHE A 44 9.10 14.27 -13.23
N GLN A 45 7.84 14.02 -12.85
CA GLN A 45 7.43 12.71 -12.35
C GLN A 45 7.57 11.62 -13.42
N LYS A 46 7.28 11.93 -14.69
CA LYS A 46 7.47 10.99 -15.80
C LYS A 46 8.95 10.63 -15.97
N ASN A 47 9.83 11.63 -15.96
CA ASN A 47 11.24 11.43 -16.08
C ASN A 47 11.78 10.57 -14.92
N MET A 48 11.39 10.88 -13.68
CA MET A 48 11.79 10.08 -12.52
C MET A 48 11.37 8.61 -12.65
N MET A 49 10.15 8.34 -13.13
CA MET A 49 9.70 6.97 -13.38
C MET A 49 10.48 6.31 -14.51
N ASN A 50 10.73 7.01 -15.62
CA ASN A 50 11.43 6.46 -16.77
C ASN A 50 12.90 6.12 -16.43
N ASP A 51 13.57 7.03 -15.71
CA ASP A 51 15.01 6.96 -15.46
C ASP A 51 15.36 5.98 -14.32
N HIS A 52 14.45 5.81 -13.35
CA HIS A 52 14.72 5.07 -12.10
C HIS A 52 13.82 3.85 -11.87
N TRP A 53 12.94 3.50 -12.83
CA TRP A 53 12.08 2.32 -12.65
C TRP A 53 12.89 1.03 -12.57
N ALA A 54 13.96 0.90 -13.32
CA ALA A 54 14.81 -0.29 -13.28
C ALA A 54 15.40 -0.56 -11.89
N ASP A 55 15.67 0.50 -11.11
CA ASP A 55 16.27 0.40 -9.79
C ASP A 55 15.26 0.34 -8.65
N LEU A 56 14.15 1.07 -8.77
CA LEU A 56 13.18 1.26 -7.70
C LEU A 56 11.79 0.67 -7.99
N GLY A 57 11.47 0.41 -9.26
CA GLY A 57 10.18 -0.10 -9.67
C GLY A 57 10.14 -1.63 -9.73
N LEU A 58 8.97 -2.19 -9.44
CA LEU A 58 8.65 -3.58 -9.74
C LEU A 58 7.36 -3.65 -10.55
N ASP A 59 7.32 -4.56 -11.51
CA ASP A 59 6.13 -4.82 -12.30
C ASP A 59 5.33 -6.00 -11.75
N TYR A 60 4.02 -5.91 -11.89
CA TYR A 60 3.18 -7.09 -11.66
C TYR A 60 3.65 -8.25 -12.54
N GLN A 61 3.76 -9.40 -11.92
CA GLN A 61 4.03 -10.67 -12.57
C GLN A 61 3.11 -11.74 -11.98
N ASN A 62 2.69 -12.69 -12.78
CA ASN A 62 1.87 -13.81 -12.28
C ASN A 62 2.77 -14.89 -11.65
N ALA A 63 3.64 -14.49 -10.75
CA ALA A 63 4.59 -15.34 -10.01
C ALA A 63 5.11 -14.58 -8.77
N PRO A 64 5.46 -15.27 -7.68
CA PRO A 64 6.04 -14.66 -6.50
C PRO A 64 7.36 -13.92 -6.79
N PHE A 65 7.57 -12.79 -6.12
CA PHE A 65 8.85 -12.10 -6.09
C PHE A 65 9.89 -12.90 -5.30
N ASP A 66 11.13 -12.77 -5.68
CA ASP A 66 12.29 -13.18 -4.87
C ASP A 66 12.87 -11.91 -4.20
N PHE A 67 12.37 -11.59 -3.02
CA PHE A 67 12.79 -10.37 -2.31
C PHE A 67 14.26 -10.39 -1.93
N ALA A 68 14.84 -11.57 -1.65
CA ALA A 68 16.26 -11.66 -1.35
C ALA A 68 17.12 -11.21 -2.55
N THR A 69 16.77 -11.62 -3.75
CA THR A 69 17.41 -11.15 -4.99
C THR A 69 17.12 -9.68 -5.28
N ILE A 70 15.85 -9.23 -5.11
CA ILE A 70 15.42 -7.85 -5.41
C ILE A 70 16.13 -6.83 -4.53
N TYR A 71 16.32 -7.12 -3.23
CA TYR A 71 16.96 -6.22 -2.28
C TYR A 71 18.46 -6.52 -2.04
N GLY A 72 18.95 -7.69 -2.50
CA GLY A 72 20.31 -8.14 -2.25
C GLY A 72 20.59 -8.50 -0.78
N ASN A 73 19.55 -8.74 0.01
CA ASN A 73 19.62 -9.12 1.43
C ASN A 73 18.34 -9.83 1.87
N THR A 74 18.32 -10.35 3.11
CA THR A 74 17.20 -11.08 3.70
C THR A 74 16.50 -10.31 4.84
N ASN A 75 16.64 -9.00 4.87
CA ASN A 75 15.95 -8.17 5.86
C ASN A 75 14.42 -8.29 5.70
N PRO A 76 13.65 -8.13 6.80
CA PRO A 76 12.19 -8.24 6.76
C PRO A 76 11.60 -7.19 5.81
N VAL A 77 10.64 -7.62 4.98
CA VAL A 77 9.94 -6.74 4.04
C VAL A 77 8.70 -6.16 4.70
N ILE A 78 8.63 -4.83 4.74
CA ILE A 78 7.47 -4.07 5.21
C ILE A 78 6.71 -3.54 4.00
N LEU A 79 5.46 -3.98 3.85
CA LEU A 79 4.59 -3.53 2.77
C LEU A 79 3.75 -2.34 3.21
N GLU A 80 3.77 -1.23 2.46
CA GLU A 80 2.79 -0.13 2.59
C GLU A 80 1.85 -0.09 1.39
N ILE A 81 0.54 -0.10 1.65
CA ILE A 81 -0.49 0.00 0.63
C ILE A 81 -1.08 1.39 0.62
N GLY A 82 -1.12 2.03 -0.55
CA GLY A 82 -1.70 3.36 -0.71
C GLY A 82 -0.79 4.47 -0.18
N PHE A 83 0.50 4.43 -0.43
CA PHE A 83 1.48 5.39 0.10
C PHE A 83 1.30 6.84 -0.41
N GLY A 84 0.34 7.10 -1.30
CA GLY A 84 0.07 8.43 -1.83
C GLY A 84 1.27 9.03 -2.56
N MET A 85 1.80 10.16 -2.06
CA MET A 85 3.01 10.81 -2.63
C MET A 85 4.33 10.19 -2.14
N GLY A 86 4.28 9.22 -1.22
CA GLY A 86 5.40 8.39 -0.81
C GLY A 86 6.39 9.02 0.16
N LYS A 87 6.21 10.28 0.57
CA LYS A 87 7.16 10.93 1.48
C LYS A 87 7.33 10.17 2.80
N SER A 88 6.23 9.76 3.41
CA SER A 88 6.24 9.00 4.68
C SER A 88 6.94 7.65 4.53
N LEU A 89 6.65 6.94 3.44
CA LEU A 89 7.27 5.65 3.12
C LEU A 89 8.79 5.80 2.94
N VAL A 90 9.24 6.82 2.21
CA VAL A 90 10.67 7.10 2.00
C VAL A 90 11.36 7.48 3.31
N ASP A 91 10.72 8.33 4.14
CA ASP A 91 11.25 8.70 5.46
C ASP A 91 11.43 7.48 6.37
N MET A 92 10.46 6.54 6.35
CA MET A 92 10.54 5.29 7.12
C MET A 92 11.63 4.35 6.58
N ALA A 93 11.78 4.25 5.27
CA ALA A 93 12.83 3.43 4.66
C ALA A 93 14.23 3.98 4.97
N GLU A 94 14.42 5.30 4.91
CA GLU A 94 15.67 5.97 5.29
C GLU A 94 16.02 5.73 6.77
N ALA A 95 15.03 5.83 7.66
CA ALA A 95 15.22 5.66 9.11
C ALA A 95 15.46 4.21 9.55
N ASN A 96 15.16 3.23 8.71
CA ASN A 96 15.26 1.79 9.05
C ASN A 96 16.03 1.00 7.98
N PRO A 97 17.35 1.16 7.88
CA PRO A 97 18.16 0.47 6.87
C PRO A 97 18.24 -1.06 7.09
N ASP A 98 17.84 -1.55 8.26
CA ASP A 98 17.73 -2.96 8.63
C ASP A 98 16.44 -3.64 8.13
N LYS A 99 15.59 -2.91 7.43
CA LYS A 99 14.33 -3.40 6.83
C LYS A 99 14.29 -3.07 5.34
N ASN A 100 13.54 -3.85 4.61
CA ASN A 100 13.18 -3.57 3.23
C ASN A 100 11.75 -3.04 3.17
N TYR A 101 11.49 -2.09 2.27
CA TYR A 101 10.17 -1.49 2.11
C TYR A 101 9.63 -1.75 0.70
N LEU A 102 8.37 -2.17 0.64
CA LEU A 102 7.63 -2.34 -0.60
C LEU A 102 6.39 -1.43 -0.57
N GLY A 103 6.31 -0.47 -1.47
CA GLY A 103 5.15 0.40 -1.60
C GLY A 103 4.26 -0.01 -2.77
N ILE A 104 2.94 -0.07 -2.56
CA ILE A 104 1.97 -0.29 -3.63
C ILE A 104 1.04 0.91 -3.72
N GLU A 105 0.90 1.48 -4.92
CA GLU A 105 0.02 2.62 -5.19
C GLU A 105 -0.57 2.52 -6.59
N VAL A 106 -1.82 2.90 -6.76
CA VAL A 106 -2.50 2.92 -8.07
C VAL A 106 -2.46 4.30 -8.75
N HIS A 107 -2.11 5.34 -7.99
CA HIS A 107 -2.04 6.72 -8.45
C HIS A 107 -0.63 7.04 -8.98
N THR A 108 -0.46 6.93 -10.30
CA THR A 108 0.83 7.09 -10.98
C THR A 108 1.61 8.37 -10.60
N PRO A 109 0.99 9.57 -10.42
CA PRO A 109 1.71 10.74 -9.92
C PRO A 109 2.33 10.55 -8.54
N GLY A 110 1.68 9.77 -7.67
CA GLY A 110 2.23 9.39 -6.36
C GLY A 110 3.47 8.53 -6.49
N VAL A 111 3.42 7.54 -7.36
CA VAL A 111 4.57 6.66 -7.66
C VAL A 111 5.76 7.47 -8.16
N GLY A 112 5.56 8.38 -9.12
CA GLY A 112 6.63 9.26 -9.63
C GLY A 112 7.20 10.18 -8.55
N ALA A 113 6.38 10.69 -7.64
CA ALA A 113 6.83 11.50 -6.52
C ALA A 113 7.64 10.69 -5.50
N CYS A 114 7.18 9.46 -5.18
CA CYS A 114 7.88 8.55 -4.27
C CYS A 114 9.28 8.21 -4.79
N ILE A 115 9.40 7.88 -6.09
CA ILE A 115 10.69 7.62 -6.75
C ILE A 115 11.60 8.86 -6.63
N ALA A 116 11.06 10.06 -6.90
CA ALA A 116 11.84 11.29 -6.78
C ALA A 116 12.40 11.51 -5.36
N TYR A 117 11.58 11.31 -4.33
CA TYR A 117 12.03 11.40 -2.93
C TYR A 117 13.06 10.32 -2.58
N ALA A 118 12.86 9.09 -3.06
CA ALA A 118 13.82 8.00 -2.81
C ALA A 118 15.18 8.28 -3.45
N VAL A 119 15.20 8.81 -4.66
CA VAL A 119 16.44 9.21 -5.37
C VAL A 119 17.10 10.38 -4.64
N GLU A 120 16.36 11.44 -4.30
CA GLU A 120 16.88 12.60 -3.56
C GLU A 120 17.57 12.20 -2.26
N LYS A 121 16.99 11.26 -1.51
CA LYS A 121 17.52 10.77 -0.24
C LYS A 121 18.52 9.62 -0.37
N GLY A 122 18.72 9.09 -1.56
CA GLY A 122 19.62 7.96 -1.79
C GLY A 122 19.18 6.65 -1.16
N VAL A 123 17.87 6.48 -0.93
CA VAL A 123 17.29 5.29 -0.31
C VAL A 123 17.42 4.09 -1.25
N LYS A 124 17.93 2.95 -0.73
CA LYS A 124 18.21 1.72 -1.51
C LYS A 124 17.30 0.54 -1.13
N ASN A 125 16.76 0.55 0.09
CA ASN A 125 15.92 -0.50 0.66
C ASN A 125 14.41 -0.29 0.37
N LEU A 126 14.07 0.43 -0.70
CA LEU A 126 12.68 0.67 -1.13
C LEU A 126 12.46 0.15 -2.55
N ARG A 127 11.30 -0.48 -2.77
CA ARG A 127 10.74 -0.76 -4.10
C ARG A 127 9.30 -0.29 -4.16
N VAL A 128 8.84 0.11 -5.35
CA VAL A 128 7.47 0.60 -5.56
C VAL A 128 6.80 -0.16 -6.70
N ILE A 129 5.50 -0.39 -6.56
CA ILE A 129 4.66 -1.05 -7.56
C ILE A 129 3.47 -0.13 -7.87
N CYS A 130 3.16 0.01 -9.17
CA CYS A 130 1.97 0.71 -9.64
C CYS A 130 0.90 -0.30 -10.05
N HIS A 131 0.17 -0.88 -9.07
CA HIS A 131 -0.81 -1.93 -9.34
C HIS A 131 -1.83 -2.08 -8.19
N ASP A 132 -2.91 -2.87 -8.39
CA ASP A 132 -3.86 -3.25 -7.33
C ASP A 132 -3.16 -4.12 -6.27
N ALA A 133 -3.20 -3.67 -5.03
CA ALA A 133 -2.55 -4.35 -3.91
C ALA A 133 -3.10 -5.76 -3.66
N THR A 134 -4.39 -5.99 -3.90
CA THR A 134 -5.00 -7.31 -3.71
C THR A 134 -4.47 -8.34 -4.71
N GLU A 135 -4.18 -7.91 -5.94
CA GLU A 135 -3.56 -8.76 -6.97
C GLU A 135 -2.09 -9.02 -6.65
N ILE A 136 -1.34 -7.99 -6.22
CA ILE A 136 0.06 -8.17 -5.81
C ILE A 136 0.17 -9.15 -4.64
N LEU A 137 -0.65 -8.99 -3.60
CA LEU A 137 -0.66 -9.91 -2.46
C LEU A 137 -0.99 -11.34 -2.87
N ARG A 138 -1.95 -11.52 -3.78
CA ARG A 138 -2.37 -12.84 -4.25
C ARG A 138 -1.29 -13.54 -5.06
N ASP A 139 -0.70 -12.83 -6.01
CA ASP A 139 0.07 -13.44 -7.10
C ASP A 139 1.58 -13.28 -6.92
N CYS A 140 2.02 -12.20 -6.26
CA CYS A 140 3.43 -11.79 -6.25
C CYS A 140 4.12 -11.93 -4.87
N VAL A 141 3.38 -12.21 -3.80
CA VAL A 141 3.92 -12.37 -2.44
C VAL A 141 3.70 -13.79 -1.96
N LYS A 142 4.75 -14.47 -1.52
CA LYS A 142 4.64 -15.81 -0.91
C LYS A 142 4.02 -15.73 0.48
N ASP A 143 3.45 -16.85 0.93
CA ASP A 143 2.96 -16.95 2.30
C ASP A 143 4.13 -16.89 3.30
N GLY A 144 3.93 -16.18 4.41
CA GLY A 144 4.93 -16.03 5.47
C GLY A 144 6.14 -15.15 5.10
N GLU A 145 6.06 -14.29 4.09
CA GLU A 145 7.22 -13.55 3.58
C GLU A 145 7.32 -12.10 4.11
N LEU A 146 6.19 -11.51 4.53
CA LEU A 146 6.16 -10.12 4.99
C LEU A 146 6.45 -10.01 6.49
N GLY A 147 7.39 -9.14 6.86
CA GLY A 147 7.64 -8.74 8.25
C GLY A 147 6.55 -7.82 8.82
N GLY A 148 5.84 -7.10 7.96
CA GLY A 148 4.72 -6.24 8.36
C GLY A 148 3.97 -5.66 7.19
N LEU A 149 2.76 -5.15 7.50
CA LEU A 149 1.92 -4.42 6.57
C LEU A 149 1.47 -3.10 7.19
N GLN A 150 1.54 -2.03 6.42
CA GLN A 150 1.08 -0.69 6.76
C GLN A 150 -0.02 -0.25 5.80
N LEU A 151 -1.10 0.33 6.36
CA LEU A 151 -2.22 0.87 5.59
C LEU A 151 -2.71 2.15 6.26
N PHE A 152 -2.28 3.30 5.75
CA PHE A 152 -2.55 4.58 6.36
C PHE A 152 -3.55 5.39 5.56
N PHE A 153 -4.63 5.83 6.23
CA PHE A 153 -5.67 6.69 5.70
C PHE A 153 -6.30 6.18 4.38
N PRO A 154 -6.70 4.89 4.31
CA PRO A 154 -7.39 4.38 3.13
C PRO A 154 -8.75 5.07 2.96
N ASP A 155 -9.25 5.10 1.71
CA ASP A 155 -10.54 5.74 1.39
C ASP A 155 -11.67 5.20 2.31
N PRO A 156 -12.33 6.05 3.13
CA PRO A 156 -13.32 5.61 4.12
C PRO A 156 -14.69 5.30 3.51
N TRP A 157 -14.95 5.69 2.26
CA TRP A 157 -16.22 5.45 1.57
C TRP A 157 -17.42 5.84 2.42
N HIS A 158 -17.58 7.11 2.77
CA HIS A 158 -18.53 7.66 3.75
C HIS A 158 -19.98 7.15 3.64
N LYS A 159 -20.46 6.86 2.41
CA LYS A 159 -21.84 6.38 2.21
C LYS A 159 -21.93 4.88 2.51
N THR A 160 -22.85 4.45 3.36
CA THR A 160 -23.07 3.04 3.76
C THR A 160 -23.12 2.07 2.58
N LYS A 161 -23.81 2.43 1.49
CA LYS A 161 -23.85 1.60 0.27
C LYS A 161 -22.49 1.39 -0.39
N HIS A 162 -21.47 2.17 -0.01
CA HIS A 162 -20.11 2.08 -0.51
C HIS A 162 -19.16 1.38 0.47
N HIS A 163 -19.57 1.03 1.70
CA HIS A 163 -18.71 0.35 2.68
C HIS A 163 -18.13 -0.97 2.14
N LYS A 164 -18.84 -1.66 1.25
CA LYS A 164 -18.32 -2.83 0.53
C LYS A 164 -17.08 -2.56 -0.33
N ARG A 165 -16.73 -1.28 -0.57
CA ARG A 165 -15.52 -0.84 -1.29
C ARG A 165 -14.35 -0.58 -0.34
N ARG A 166 -14.56 -0.49 0.97
CA ARG A 166 -13.48 -0.38 1.94
C ARG A 166 -12.54 -1.56 1.75
N ILE A 167 -11.23 -1.29 1.71
CA ILE A 167 -10.24 -2.36 1.47
C ILE A 167 -10.19 -3.34 2.64
N VAL A 168 -10.36 -2.86 3.88
CA VAL A 168 -10.35 -3.71 5.08
C VAL A 168 -11.67 -4.47 5.18
N GLN A 169 -11.65 -5.68 4.63
CA GLN A 169 -12.73 -6.65 4.65
C GLN A 169 -12.17 -7.99 5.18
N PRO A 170 -12.98 -8.92 5.69
CA PRO A 170 -12.50 -10.20 6.22
C PRO A 170 -11.55 -10.95 5.26
N HIS A 171 -11.94 -11.09 3.99
CA HIS A 171 -11.12 -11.77 2.99
C HIS A 171 -9.76 -11.11 2.74
N PHE A 172 -9.69 -9.78 2.84
CA PHE A 172 -8.44 -9.03 2.70
C PHE A 172 -7.53 -9.25 3.92
N VAL A 173 -8.10 -9.25 5.13
CA VAL A 173 -7.34 -9.55 6.36
C VAL A 173 -6.82 -10.99 6.36
N GLU A 174 -7.63 -11.96 5.94
CA GLU A 174 -7.18 -13.35 5.73
C GLU A 174 -5.99 -13.43 4.78
N GLN A 175 -6.07 -12.75 3.64
CA GLN A 175 -4.99 -12.68 2.67
C GLN A 175 -3.71 -12.08 3.27
N ILE A 176 -3.82 -10.97 4.01
CA ILE A 176 -2.67 -10.36 4.69
C ILE A 176 -2.04 -11.33 5.70
N VAL A 177 -2.87 -11.96 6.55
CA VAL A 177 -2.39 -12.87 7.59
C VAL A 177 -1.63 -14.05 7.00
N GLN A 178 -2.05 -14.58 5.87
CA GLN A 178 -1.31 -15.63 5.15
C GLN A 178 0.09 -15.12 4.72
N LYS A 179 0.20 -13.87 4.26
CA LYS A 179 1.46 -13.29 3.78
C LYS A 179 2.42 -12.89 4.87
N LEU A 180 1.92 -12.61 6.08
CA LEU A 180 2.77 -12.26 7.22
C LEU A 180 3.54 -13.47 7.76
N GLN A 181 4.80 -13.25 8.10
CA GLN A 181 5.60 -14.19 8.91
C GLN A 181 5.07 -14.26 10.36
N PRO A 182 5.42 -15.30 11.15
CA PRO A 182 5.12 -15.32 12.57
C PRO A 182 5.67 -14.06 13.27
N ASN A 183 4.88 -13.46 14.16
CA ASN A 183 5.14 -12.17 14.81
C ASN A 183 5.15 -10.96 13.87
N GLY A 184 4.87 -11.13 12.58
CA GLY A 184 4.67 -10.04 11.65
C GLY A 184 3.52 -9.14 12.09
N PHE A 185 3.57 -7.85 11.72
CA PHE A 185 2.59 -6.87 12.21
C PHE A 185 1.67 -6.32 11.10
N ILE A 186 0.51 -5.85 11.53
CA ILE A 186 -0.39 -5.01 10.77
C ILE A 186 -0.52 -3.68 11.50
N HIS A 187 -0.19 -2.58 10.83
CA HIS A 187 -0.40 -1.23 11.35
C HIS A 187 -1.33 -0.46 10.41
N MET A 188 -2.49 -0.07 10.91
CA MET A 188 -3.46 0.71 10.18
C MET A 188 -3.74 2.02 10.91
N ALA A 189 -4.02 3.10 10.17
CA ALA A 189 -4.46 4.36 10.72
C ALA A 189 -5.56 4.98 9.87
N THR A 190 -6.53 5.62 10.51
CA THR A 190 -7.61 6.35 9.83
C THR A 190 -8.06 7.54 10.69
N ASP A 191 -8.54 8.60 10.02
CA ASP A 191 -9.19 9.76 10.63
C ASP A 191 -10.72 9.69 10.59
N TRP A 192 -11.28 8.51 10.24
CA TRP A 192 -12.71 8.26 10.14
C TRP A 192 -13.15 7.22 11.15
N GLU A 193 -13.81 7.66 12.24
CA GLU A 193 -14.19 6.83 13.40
C GLU A 193 -14.94 5.56 13.01
N ASN A 194 -16.01 5.66 12.24
CA ASN A 194 -16.77 4.50 11.78
C ASN A 194 -15.96 3.50 10.94
N TYR A 195 -14.86 3.96 10.33
CA TYR A 195 -13.95 3.04 9.64
C TYR A 195 -12.94 2.43 10.60
N ALA A 196 -12.50 3.17 11.62
CA ALA A 196 -11.68 2.64 12.70
C ALA A 196 -12.40 1.49 13.44
N GLU A 197 -13.68 1.69 13.77
CA GLU A 197 -14.53 0.65 14.39
C GLU A 197 -14.61 -0.60 13.51
N GLN A 198 -14.87 -0.44 12.21
CA GLN A 198 -14.92 -1.57 11.28
C GLN A 198 -13.56 -2.27 11.15
N MET A 199 -12.44 -1.51 11.08
CA MET A 199 -11.10 -2.09 11.04
C MET A 199 -10.83 -2.92 12.30
N LEU A 200 -11.18 -2.39 13.48
CA LEU A 200 -11.03 -3.08 14.75
C LEU A 200 -11.85 -4.37 14.79
N GLU A 201 -13.12 -4.31 14.39
CA GLU A 201 -14.01 -5.47 14.30
C GLU A 201 -13.42 -6.56 13.41
N VAL A 202 -13.04 -6.21 12.17
CA VAL A 202 -12.54 -7.18 11.18
C VAL A 202 -11.19 -7.78 11.60
N LEU A 203 -10.27 -6.98 12.14
CA LEU A 203 -8.97 -7.48 12.62
C LEU A 203 -9.12 -8.37 13.85
N SER A 204 -9.97 -7.98 14.81
CA SER A 204 -10.21 -8.73 16.05
C SER A 204 -10.95 -10.05 15.81
N ALA A 205 -11.74 -10.14 14.74
CA ALA A 205 -12.42 -11.38 14.35
C ALA A 205 -11.47 -12.46 13.82
N ASN A 206 -10.23 -12.11 13.44
CA ASN A 206 -9.26 -13.08 12.95
C ASN A 206 -8.49 -13.71 14.10
N GLU A 207 -8.69 -15.01 14.34
CA GLU A 207 -8.10 -15.76 15.46
C GLU A 207 -6.56 -15.84 15.45
N ASN A 208 -5.93 -15.60 14.29
CA ASN A 208 -4.47 -15.60 14.13
C ASN A 208 -3.85 -14.22 14.42
N LEU A 209 -4.65 -13.21 14.76
CA LEU A 209 -4.19 -11.89 15.13
C LEU A 209 -4.37 -11.64 16.63
N VAL A 210 -3.53 -10.78 17.16
CA VAL A 210 -3.66 -10.23 18.51
C VAL A 210 -3.51 -8.72 18.47
N ASN A 211 -4.48 -8.01 19.05
CA ASN A 211 -4.37 -6.56 19.26
C ASN A 211 -3.29 -6.30 20.31
N THR A 212 -2.37 -5.38 20.02
CA THR A 212 -1.30 -5.02 20.96
C THR A 212 -1.64 -3.83 21.83
N ALA A 213 -2.79 -3.18 21.59
CA ALA A 213 -3.29 -2.10 22.40
C ALA A 213 -3.79 -2.60 23.77
N GLU A 214 -3.65 -1.80 24.81
CA GLU A 214 -4.26 -2.06 26.13
C GLU A 214 -5.80 -1.96 26.07
N GLN A 215 -6.29 -1.12 25.16
CA GLN A 215 -7.70 -1.00 24.80
C GLN A 215 -7.83 -1.29 23.29
N ASP A 216 -8.67 -0.56 22.59
CA ASP A 216 -8.97 -0.80 21.18
C ASP A 216 -7.89 -0.28 20.24
N TYR A 217 -7.29 0.89 20.56
CA TYR A 217 -6.36 1.63 19.71
C TYR A 217 -5.07 1.96 20.45
N ILE A 218 -3.96 2.06 19.71
CA ILE A 218 -2.69 2.53 20.27
C ILE A 218 -2.58 4.05 20.08
N PRO A 219 -1.83 4.76 20.94
CA PRO A 219 -1.36 6.10 20.63
C PRO A 219 -0.56 6.11 19.32
N ARG A 220 -0.59 7.21 18.57
CA ARG A 220 0.26 7.34 17.38
C ARG A 220 1.72 7.03 17.73
N PRO A 221 2.33 5.99 17.11
CA PRO A 221 3.73 5.69 17.42
C PRO A 221 4.66 6.74 16.79
N ASP A 222 5.79 7.04 17.45
CA ASP A 222 6.76 8.03 17.00
C ASP A 222 7.38 7.68 15.64
N PHE A 223 7.51 6.39 15.34
CA PHE A 223 8.05 5.92 14.06
C PHE A 223 7.09 6.13 12.87
N ARG A 224 5.79 6.41 13.11
CA ARG A 224 4.86 6.77 12.05
C ARG A 224 4.92 8.27 11.79
N PRO A 225 5.46 8.73 10.65
CA PRO A 225 5.54 10.16 10.36
C PRO A 225 4.16 10.83 10.36
N LEU A 226 4.09 12.06 10.83
CA LEU A 226 2.88 12.87 10.75
C LEU A 226 2.58 13.21 9.30
N THR A 227 1.46 12.70 8.77
CA THR A 227 1.04 12.99 7.39
C THR A 227 0.42 14.39 7.28
N LYS A 228 0.44 14.97 6.06
CA LYS A 228 -0.24 16.25 5.80
C LYS A 228 -1.75 16.18 6.08
N PHE A 229 -2.37 15.02 5.83
CA PHE A 229 -3.79 14.78 6.10
C PHE A 229 -4.07 14.80 7.60
N GLU A 230 -3.26 14.10 8.38
CA GLU A 230 -3.35 14.05 9.83
C GLU A 230 -3.14 15.42 10.45
N ALA A 231 -2.08 16.16 10.06
CA ALA A 231 -1.84 17.52 10.51
C ALA A 231 -3.01 18.46 10.22
N ARG A 232 -3.72 18.26 9.10
CA ARG A 232 -4.95 19.00 8.78
C ARG A 232 -6.11 18.53 9.64
N GLY A 233 -6.27 17.24 9.86
CA GLY A 233 -7.31 16.66 10.71
C GLY A 233 -7.22 17.17 12.15
N HIS A 234 -6.03 17.15 12.74
CA HIS A 234 -5.77 17.69 14.08
C HIS A 234 -6.19 19.17 14.19
N ARG A 235 -5.88 20.00 13.17
CA ARG A 235 -6.31 21.42 13.16
C ARG A 235 -7.84 21.60 13.09
N LEU A 236 -8.55 20.60 12.58
CA LEU A 236 -10.01 20.61 12.47
C LEU A 236 -10.69 19.85 13.64
N GLY A 237 -9.90 19.37 14.63
CA GLY A 237 -10.40 18.66 15.79
C GLY A 237 -10.81 17.21 15.51
N HIS A 238 -10.38 16.63 14.39
CA HIS A 238 -10.61 15.22 14.08
C HIS A 238 -9.64 14.32 14.85
N GLY A 239 -10.17 13.20 15.39
CA GLY A 239 -9.36 12.13 15.96
C GLY A 239 -8.60 11.34 14.86
N VAL A 240 -7.55 10.66 15.26
CA VAL A 240 -6.89 9.64 14.45
C VAL A 240 -6.81 8.39 15.29
N TRP A 241 -7.17 7.26 14.70
CA TRP A 241 -7.15 5.95 15.34
C TRP A 241 -6.08 5.09 14.70
N ASP A 242 -5.10 4.68 15.50
CA ASP A 242 -4.04 3.76 15.12
C ASP A 242 -4.36 2.36 15.67
N LEU A 243 -4.35 1.36 14.78
CA LEU A 243 -4.56 -0.04 15.12
C LEU A 243 -3.25 -0.80 14.86
N TYR A 244 -2.78 -1.56 15.84
CA TYR A 244 -1.56 -2.33 15.71
C TYR A 244 -1.79 -3.77 16.19
N PHE A 245 -1.73 -4.69 15.25
CA PHE A 245 -1.95 -6.11 15.48
C PHE A 245 -0.69 -6.90 15.13
N LYS A 246 -0.49 -8.03 15.81
CA LYS A 246 0.57 -8.99 15.48
C LYS A 246 -0.03 -10.34 15.12
N LYS A 247 0.60 -11.02 14.16
CA LYS A 247 0.32 -12.42 13.87
C LYS A 247 0.89 -13.27 15.00
N LYS A 248 0.08 -14.24 15.48
CA LYS A 248 0.48 -15.25 16.48
C LYS A 248 1.54 -16.19 15.93
#